data_536801790f79486719eddaf2cbe183d9
#
_entry.id   536801790f79486719eddaf2cbe183d9
#
_cell.length_a   1.000
_cell.length_b   1.000
_cell.length_c   1.000
_cell.angle_alpha   90.00
_cell.angle_beta   90.00
_cell.angle_gamma   90.00
#
_symmetry.space_group_name_H-M   'P 1'
#
loop_
_entity.id
_entity.type
_entity.pdbx_description
1 polymer ?
#
loop_
_entity_poly.entity_id
_entity_poly.type
_entity_poly.pdbx_seq_one_letter_code
_entity_poly.pdbx_strand_id
1 'polypeptide(L)'
;MHLPHAAGLMPTALALALVVTTSVAAFPTSASAAEGQLPAAVAPARSVAAADDEKSVYEARFTGLAMGTIVSAKLYAADEKTAAGLANRFEEKVAAYETLFTVRGDGPLNDVNKNAGVWRMVDCRIASLVAQAKVVARDSDRAFEPTIGPLVNVWKIGFGGHSRPSDADIKAALRKVDYTKIAVDETPGACRIRIDPGQSIDLGAIAKGWIGTALASDMKEAGATSGIIDLGGNVSLIGSSPAGVDWRIGVQRPDAERNTVMAVVEASGVSVITSGDYERKFESGGRTYGHILSPVTGEPATTDLGSVTIIDADGARADGWCTALFAAGSEKALALAQREKLAVILASSDLKTLWVSRSIAPKVTVLDKSMKIQVVP
;
A
#
# COMPACT_ATOMS: atom_id res chain seq x y z
N MET A 1 -48.44 11.71 52.03
CA MET A 1 -46.99 11.85 52.17
C MET A 1 -46.33 10.95 51.13
N HIS A 2 -46.03 11.54 49.97
CA HIS A 2 -45.38 10.84 48.85
C HIS A 2 -44.01 11.48 48.67
N LEU A 3 -42.95 10.66 48.70
CA LEU A 3 -41.62 11.01 48.25
C LEU A 3 -41.41 10.49 46.84
N PRO A 4 -40.82 11.25 45.90
CA PRO A 4 -40.55 10.76 44.57
C PRO A 4 -39.16 10.14 44.47
N HIS A 5 -39.09 9.06 43.66
CA HIS A 5 -37.88 8.38 43.26
C HIS A 5 -36.95 9.31 42.44
N ALA A 6 -35.70 9.36 42.85
CA ALA A 6 -34.61 9.94 42.07
C ALA A 6 -34.13 8.92 41.04
N ALA A 7 -34.28 9.25 39.75
CA ALA A 7 -33.65 8.53 38.65
C ALA A 7 -32.18 8.95 38.55
N GLY A 8 -31.27 7.99 38.79
CA GLY A 8 -29.84 8.19 38.60
C GLY A 8 -29.50 8.26 37.13
N LEU A 9 -28.96 9.40 36.69
CA LEU A 9 -28.30 9.56 35.41
C LEU A 9 -26.94 8.85 35.44
N MET A 10 -26.78 7.82 34.65
CA MET A 10 -25.46 7.26 34.33
C MET A 10 -24.70 8.24 33.47
N PRO A 11 -23.41 8.47 33.74
CA PRO A 11 -22.58 9.24 32.83
C PRO A 11 -22.28 8.40 31.59
N THR A 12 -22.71 8.87 30.44
CA THR A 12 -22.25 8.39 29.13
C THR A 12 -20.77 8.68 29.01
N ALA A 13 -19.96 7.64 29.06
CA ALA A 13 -18.54 7.71 28.76
C ALA A 13 -18.37 8.15 27.30
N LEU A 14 -17.90 9.37 27.11
CA LEU A 14 -17.51 9.93 25.84
C LEU A 14 -16.22 9.21 25.41
N ALA A 15 -16.34 8.16 24.59
CA ALA A 15 -15.19 7.50 23.99
C ALA A 15 -14.49 8.50 23.06
N LEU A 16 -13.37 9.03 23.53
CA LEU A 16 -12.51 9.92 22.75
C LEU A 16 -11.91 9.11 21.60
N ALA A 17 -12.45 9.27 20.40
CA ALA A 17 -12.00 8.57 19.21
C ALA A 17 -10.62 9.13 18.83
N LEU A 18 -9.55 8.36 19.12
CA LEU A 18 -8.20 8.68 18.67
C LEU A 18 -8.12 8.42 17.15
N VAL A 19 -8.36 9.44 16.36
CA VAL A 19 -7.98 9.45 14.94
C VAL A 19 -6.46 9.54 14.92
N VAL A 20 -5.77 8.47 14.52
CA VAL A 20 -4.32 8.51 14.33
C VAL A 20 -4.03 9.38 13.11
N THR A 21 -3.95 10.70 13.32
CA THR A 21 -3.31 11.60 12.38
C THR A 21 -1.82 11.51 12.62
N THR A 22 -1.08 10.93 11.72
CA THR A 22 0.38 11.03 11.73
C THR A 22 0.72 12.50 11.44
N SER A 23 1.05 13.26 12.47
CA SER A 23 1.55 14.64 12.32
C SER A 23 2.89 14.58 11.62
N VAL A 24 2.90 14.71 10.31
CA VAL A 24 4.09 14.97 9.53
C VAL A 24 4.33 16.49 9.60
N ALA A 25 5.46 16.89 10.18
CA ALA A 25 5.90 18.27 10.17
C ALA A 25 5.88 18.81 8.72
N ALA A 26 5.18 19.93 8.51
CA ALA A 26 5.13 20.59 7.22
C ALA A 26 6.53 21.07 6.83
N PHE A 27 7.06 20.54 5.74
CA PHE A 27 8.23 21.11 5.08
C PHE A 27 7.80 22.21 4.11
N PRO A 28 8.55 23.34 4.02
CA PRO A 28 8.18 24.44 3.14
C PRO A 28 8.27 24.00 1.67
N THR A 29 7.20 24.26 0.93
CA THR A 29 7.12 24.13 -0.52
C THR A 29 7.85 25.27 -1.21
N SER A 30 9.16 25.19 -1.28
CA SER A 30 9.95 25.95 -2.26
C SER A 30 11.33 25.32 -2.41
N ALA A 31 11.46 24.37 -3.32
CA ALA A 31 12.74 23.98 -3.86
C ALA A 31 12.65 24.00 -5.39
N SER A 32 13.30 25.01 -5.93
CA SER A 32 13.71 25.13 -7.33
C SER A 32 14.37 23.83 -7.81
N ALA A 33 13.99 23.44 -9.02
CA ALA A 33 14.57 22.29 -9.71
C ALA A 33 16.09 22.45 -9.86
N ALA A 34 16.83 21.63 -9.15
CA ALA A 34 18.24 21.35 -9.43
C ALA A 34 18.48 19.86 -9.24
N GLU A 35 18.92 19.26 -10.34
CA GLU A 35 19.59 17.96 -10.47
C GLU A 35 19.42 16.89 -9.37
N GLY A 36 18.65 15.84 -9.69
CA GLY A 36 18.90 14.40 -9.51
C GLY A 36 19.40 13.84 -8.18
N GLN A 37 19.38 14.57 -7.06
CA GLN A 37 19.69 14.03 -5.74
C GLN A 37 18.40 13.79 -4.96
N LEU A 38 18.17 12.54 -4.57
CA LEU A 38 17.25 12.20 -3.49
C LEU A 38 17.55 13.10 -2.28
N PRO A 39 16.53 13.65 -1.59
CA PRO A 39 16.79 14.43 -0.38
C PRO A 39 17.61 13.59 0.59
N ALA A 40 18.59 14.24 1.23
CA ALA A 40 19.46 13.62 2.22
C ALA A 40 18.63 12.78 3.21
N ALA A 41 19.05 11.55 3.45
CA ALA A 41 18.36 10.61 4.29
C ALA A 41 17.90 11.29 5.60
N VAL A 42 16.59 11.41 5.78
CA VAL A 42 16.03 11.82 7.07
C VAL A 42 16.41 10.72 8.04
N ALA A 43 17.22 11.04 9.05
CA ALA A 43 17.58 10.07 10.07
C ALA A 43 16.29 9.50 10.69
N PRO A 44 16.17 8.18 10.86
CA PRO A 44 14.97 7.57 11.39
C PRO A 44 14.72 8.05 12.83
N ALA A 45 13.52 8.53 13.10
CA ALA A 45 13.08 8.91 14.44
C ALA A 45 12.52 7.69 15.16
N ARG A 46 12.98 7.44 16.37
CA ARG A 46 12.58 6.34 17.25
C ARG A 46 12.22 6.87 18.64
N SER A 47 11.20 6.31 19.24
CA SER A 47 10.85 6.60 20.63
C SER A 47 10.18 5.40 21.29
N VAL A 48 10.32 5.31 22.62
CA VAL A 48 9.62 4.38 23.49
C VAL A 48 8.94 5.17 24.59
N ALA A 49 7.69 4.90 24.86
CA ALA A 49 6.94 5.53 25.94
C ALA A 49 5.99 4.51 26.59
N ALA A 50 5.66 4.69 27.88
CA ALA A 50 4.55 4.00 28.49
C ALA A 50 3.24 4.56 27.91
N ALA A 51 2.29 3.67 27.56
CA ALA A 51 0.95 4.08 27.16
C ALA A 51 0.09 4.17 28.44
N ASP A 52 -0.61 5.29 28.62
CA ASP A 52 -1.50 5.51 29.75
C ASP A 52 -2.74 4.61 29.63
N ASP A 53 -2.71 3.42 30.26
CA ASP A 53 -3.90 2.63 30.62
C ASP A 53 -3.54 1.43 31.53
N GLU A 54 -4.52 0.90 32.28
CA GLU A 54 -4.41 -0.07 33.39
C GLU A 54 -3.66 -1.41 33.11
N LYS A 55 -3.25 -1.68 31.87
CA LYS A 55 -2.23 -2.68 31.53
C LYS A 55 -1.04 -1.93 30.99
N SER A 56 0.09 -1.95 31.70
CA SER A 56 1.35 -1.35 31.27
C SER A 56 1.74 -1.87 29.88
N VAL A 57 1.36 -1.16 28.84
CA VAL A 57 1.71 -1.46 27.44
C VAL A 57 2.74 -0.43 27.02
N TYR A 58 3.85 -0.89 26.50
CA TYR A 58 4.95 -0.05 26.06
C TYR A 58 4.89 0.15 24.57
N GLU A 59 4.93 1.41 24.13
CA GLU A 59 4.86 1.80 22.74
C GLU A 59 6.25 2.05 22.16
N ALA A 60 6.56 1.44 21.01
CA ALA A 60 7.69 1.73 20.17
C ALA A 60 7.24 2.42 18.88
N ARG A 61 7.92 3.49 18.47
CA ARG A 61 7.66 4.20 17.22
C ARG A 61 8.87 4.19 16.31
N PHE A 62 8.61 4.10 15.03
CA PHE A 62 9.58 4.28 13.96
C PHE A 62 8.99 5.20 12.89
N THR A 63 9.81 6.07 12.33
CA THR A 63 9.51 6.83 11.11
C THR A 63 10.78 7.02 10.31
N GLY A 64 10.74 6.71 9.02
CA GLY A 64 11.88 6.81 8.12
C GLY A 64 11.45 6.89 6.66
N LEU A 65 12.42 6.90 5.75
CA LEU A 65 12.21 6.83 4.30
C LEU A 65 12.70 5.49 3.78
N ALA A 66 11.84 4.77 3.08
CA ALA A 66 12.19 3.54 2.37
C ALA A 66 11.21 3.34 1.21
N MET A 67 11.60 2.56 0.20
CA MET A 67 10.74 2.24 -0.96
C MET A 67 10.18 3.49 -1.68
N GLY A 68 10.89 4.62 -1.58
CA GLY A 68 10.48 5.90 -2.16
C GLY A 68 9.28 6.56 -1.49
N THR A 69 8.99 6.23 -0.22
CA THR A 69 7.90 6.81 0.56
C THR A 69 8.28 6.96 2.04
N ILE A 70 7.43 7.63 2.82
CA ILE A 70 7.52 7.63 4.28
C ILE A 70 7.01 6.29 4.78
N VAL A 71 7.80 5.65 5.64
CA VAL A 71 7.48 4.42 6.33
C VAL A 71 7.38 4.70 7.81
N SER A 72 6.31 4.25 8.46
CA SER A 72 6.14 4.40 9.90
C SER A 72 5.59 3.14 10.54
N ALA A 73 5.91 2.95 11.82
CA ALA A 73 5.33 1.92 12.65
C ALA A 73 5.04 2.45 14.05
N LYS A 74 3.93 2.00 14.59
CA LYS A 74 3.52 2.17 15.97
C LYS A 74 3.22 0.78 16.53
N LEU A 75 4.11 0.29 17.38
CA LEU A 75 4.14 -1.09 17.86
C LEU A 75 3.99 -1.11 19.37
N TYR A 76 3.29 -2.09 19.90
CA TYR A 76 3.05 -2.24 21.33
C TYR A 76 3.56 -3.58 21.84
N ALA A 77 4.18 -3.58 23.01
CA ALA A 77 4.67 -4.77 23.69
C ALA A 77 4.28 -4.75 25.18
N ALA A 78 4.33 -5.93 25.81
CA ALA A 78 3.98 -6.09 27.22
C ALA A 78 5.05 -5.57 28.19
N ASP A 79 6.30 -5.35 27.71
CA ASP A 79 7.39 -4.85 28.52
C ASP A 79 8.29 -3.88 27.73
N GLU A 80 8.98 -3.00 28.47
CA GLU A 80 9.82 -1.94 27.92
C GLU A 80 11.02 -2.48 27.13
N LYS A 81 11.62 -3.58 27.55
CA LYS A 81 12.79 -4.18 26.90
C LYS A 81 12.41 -4.69 25.51
N THR A 82 11.29 -5.37 25.40
CA THR A 82 10.74 -5.82 24.11
C THR A 82 10.42 -4.62 23.21
N ALA A 83 9.70 -3.62 23.74
CA ALA A 83 9.39 -2.41 22.97
C ALA A 83 10.65 -1.71 22.45
N ALA A 84 11.68 -1.56 23.26
CA ALA A 84 12.95 -0.94 22.86
C ALA A 84 13.63 -1.68 21.70
N GLY A 85 13.47 -3.00 21.60
CA GLY A 85 14.03 -3.81 20.51
C GLY A 85 13.23 -3.73 19.20
N LEU A 86 11.90 -3.47 19.27
CA LEU A 86 11.03 -3.53 18.11
C LEU A 86 11.37 -2.49 17.03
N ALA A 87 11.70 -1.24 17.41
CA ALA A 87 11.99 -0.19 16.44
C ALA A 87 13.27 -0.49 15.63
N ASN A 88 14.32 -1.01 16.27
CA ASN A 88 15.55 -1.42 15.59
C ASN A 88 15.29 -2.58 14.62
N ARG A 89 14.60 -3.61 15.12
CA ARG A 89 14.27 -4.79 14.30
C ARG A 89 13.38 -4.43 13.11
N PHE A 90 12.44 -3.50 13.30
CA PHE A 90 11.59 -3.02 12.22
C PHE A 90 12.43 -2.35 11.12
N GLU A 91 13.34 -1.45 11.47
CA GLU A 91 14.24 -0.79 10.53
C GLU A 91 15.12 -1.78 9.75
N GLU A 92 15.76 -2.72 10.45
CA GLU A 92 16.58 -3.77 9.83
C GLU A 92 15.77 -4.58 8.79
N LYS A 93 14.53 -4.94 9.14
CA LYS A 93 13.65 -5.72 8.26
C LYS A 93 13.17 -4.89 7.07
N VAL A 94 12.81 -3.61 7.26
CA VAL A 94 12.45 -2.70 6.16
C VAL A 94 13.60 -2.62 5.16
N ALA A 95 14.83 -2.38 5.60
CA ALA A 95 15.99 -2.31 4.72
C ALA A 95 16.25 -3.63 3.97
N ALA A 96 16.11 -4.77 4.66
CA ALA A 96 16.27 -6.08 4.07
C ALA A 96 15.23 -6.37 2.98
N TYR A 97 13.96 -6.03 3.23
CA TYR A 97 12.88 -6.24 2.24
C TYR A 97 12.96 -5.25 1.08
N GLU A 98 13.37 -4.01 1.31
CA GLU A 98 13.62 -3.06 0.21
C GLU A 98 14.70 -3.60 -0.73
N THR A 99 15.83 -4.08 -0.17
CA THR A 99 16.91 -4.69 -0.95
C THR A 99 16.43 -5.92 -1.74
N LEU A 100 15.53 -6.73 -1.16
CA LEU A 100 15.02 -7.94 -1.79
C LEU A 100 14.23 -7.65 -3.07
N PHE A 101 13.40 -6.60 -3.06
CA PHE A 101 12.46 -6.30 -4.13
C PHE A 101 12.86 -5.09 -5.01
N THR A 102 13.99 -4.44 -4.71
CA THR A 102 14.42 -3.31 -5.52
C THR A 102 14.69 -3.71 -6.97
N VAL A 103 14.22 -2.88 -7.90
CA VAL A 103 14.54 -2.98 -9.34
C VAL A 103 15.59 -1.94 -9.75
N ARG A 104 16.19 -1.27 -8.77
CA ARG A 104 17.22 -0.24 -8.95
C ARG A 104 18.46 -0.57 -8.12
N GLY A 105 19.63 -0.20 -8.63
CA GLY A 105 20.88 -0.54 -7.95
C GLY A 105 21.14 -2.05 -7.92
N ASP A 106 21.70 -2.53 -6.83
CA ASP A 106 22.04 -3.95 -6.65
C ASP A 106 20.99 -4.64 -5.76
N GLY A 107 20.38 -5.69 -6.30
CA GLY A 107 19.37 -6.48 -5.64
C GLY A 107 19.02 -7.72 -6.46
N PRO A 108 18.55 -8.80 -5.82
CA PRO A 108 18.32 -10.08 -6.50
C PRO A 108 17.21 -10.00 -7.57
N LEU A 109 16.18 -9.18 -7.38
CA LEU A 109 15.16 -8.97 -8.40
C LEU A 109 15.73 -8.20 -9.60
N ASN A 110 16.57 -7.17 -9.34
CA ASN A 110 17.21 -6.43 -10.42
C ASN A 110 18.27 -7.25 -11.16
N ASP A 111 18.89 -8.24 -10.51
CA ASP A 111 19.77 -9.20 -11.17
C ASP A 111 19.00 -10.06 -12.20
N VAL A 112 17.76 -10.47 -11.90
CA VAL A 112 16.88 -11.12 -12.89
C VAL A 112 16.65 -10.20 -14.09
N ASN A 113 16.36 -8.92 -13.86
CA ASN A 113 16.10 -7.94 -14.91
C ASN A 113 17.34 -7.67 -15.77
N LYS A 114 18.52 -7.53 -15.15
CA LYS A 114 19.79 -7.33 -15.85
C LYS A 114 20.21 -8.53 -16.71
N ASN A 115 19.75 -9.73 -16.36
CA ASN A 115 20.09 -11.00 -17.03
C ASN A 115 18.86 -11.64 -17.70
N ALA A 116 17.97 -10.86 -18.28
CA ALA A 116 16.80 -11.36 -19.01
C ALA A 116 17.21 -12.38 -20.08
N GLY A 117 16.48 -13.48 -20.17
CA GLY A 117 16.79 -14.62 -21.04
C GLY A 117 17.49 -15.79 -20.31
N VAL A 118 18.02 -15.58 -19.10
CA VAL A 118 18.78 -16.57 -18.34
C VAL A 118 18.09 -16.88 -17.00
N TRP A 119 18.07 -18.14 -16.58
CA TRP A 119 17.63 -18.52 -15.25
C TRP A 119 18.53 -17.90 -14.18
N ARG A 120 17.94 -17.20 -13.22
CA ARG A 120 18.63 -16.60 -12.06
C ARG A 120 18.09 -17.20 -10.79
N MET A 121 19.00 -17.64 -9.92
CA MET A 121 18.66 -18.04 -8.57
C MET A 121 18.21 -16.81 -7.78
N VAL A 122 17.13 -16.92 -7.05
CA VAL A 122 16.55 -15.86 -6.23
C VAL A 122 16.15 -16.40 -4.87
N ASP A 123 15.94 -15.50 -3.91
CA ASP A 123 15.23 -15.83 -2.68
C ASP A 123 13.82 -16.35 -3.01
N CYS A 124 13.39 -17.43 -2.35
CA CYS A 124 12.10 -18.05 -2.64
C CYS A 124 10.91 -17.08 -2.40
N ARG A 125 11.08 -16.08 -1.53
CA ARG A 125 10.08 -15.02 -1.33
C ARG A 125 9.86 -14.18 -2.58
N ILE A 126 10.92 -13.95 -3.38
CA ILE A 126 10.78 -13.26 -4.68
C ILE A 126 10.04 -14.15 -5.67
N ALA A 127 10.42 -15.42 -5.77
CA ALA A 127 9.77 -16.36 -6.67
C ALA A 127 8.26 -16.48 -6.36
N SER A 128 7.93 -16.64 -5.09
CA SER A 128 6.53 -16.73 -4.62
C SER A 128 5.74 -15.46 -4.91
N LEU A 129 6.30 -14.26 -4.65
CA LEU A 129 5.62 -13.01 -4.97
C LEU A 129 5.44 -12.81 -6.48
N VAL A 130 6.41 -13.21 -7.30
CA VAL A 130 6.28 -13.17 -8.76
C VAL A 130 5.20 -14.15 -9.24
N ALA A 131 5.13 -15.36 -8.66
CA ALA A 131 4.07 -16.33 -8.96
C ALA A 131 2.68 -15.75 -8.60
N GLN A 132 2.54 -15.12 -7.42
CA GLN A 132 1.32 -14.45 -7.01
C GLN A 132 0.96 -13.27 -7.94
N ALA A 133 1.94 -12.46 -8.35
CA ALA A 133 1.77 -11.37 -9.30
C ALA A 133 1.24 -11.88 -10.66
N LYS A 134 1.72 -13.04 -11.13
CA LYS A 134 1.19 -13.69 -12.35
C LYS A 134 -0.26 -14.13 -12.20
N VAL A 135 -0.66 -14.60 -11.01
CA VAL A 135 -2.07 -14.95 -10.72
C VAL A 135 -2.94 -13.69 -10.80
N VAL A 136 -2.54 -12.58 -10.16
CA VAL A 136 -3.28 -11.31 -10.25
C VAL A 136 -3.36 -10.82 -11.70
N ALA A 137 -2.26 -10.91 -12.47
CA ALA A 137 -2.25 -10.52 -13.88
C ALA A 137 -3.25 -11.32 -14.73
N ARG A 138 -3.28 -12.65 -14.54
CA ARG A 138 -4.23 -13.54 -15.22
C ARG A 138 -5.68 -13.22 -14.84
N ASP A 139 -5.94 -13.15 -13.53
CA ASP A 139 -7.31 -13.08 -13.01
C ASP A 139 -7.89 -11.65 -13.09
N SER A 140 -7.06 -10.62 -13.26
CA SER A 140 -7.48 -9.24 -13.56
C SER A 140 -7.69 -8.95 -15.05
N ASP A 141 -7.60 -9.98 -15.93
CA ASP A 141 -7.61 -9.82 -17.39
C ASP A 141 -6.56 -8.81 -17.85
N ARG A 142 -5.35 -8.91 -17.28
CA ARG A 142 -4.21 -8.03 -17.55
C ARG A 142 -4.41 -6.56 -17.15
N ALA A 143 -5.31 -6.24 -16.23
CA ALA A 143 -5.36 -4.91 -15.65
C ALA A 143 -4.16 -4.65 -14.70
N PHE A 144 -3.56 -5.71 -14.18
CA PHE A 144 -2.26 -5.74 -13.49
C PHE A 144 -1.23 -6.51 -14.33
N GLU A 145 0.05 -6.09 -14.29
CA GLU A 145 1.08 -6.70 -15.11
C GLU A 145 2.47 -6.59 -14.45
N PRO A 146 3.08 -7.69 -13.97
CA PRO A 146 4.37 -7.63 -13.30
C PRO A 146 5.55 -7.36 -14.23
N THR A 147 5.41 -7.52 -15.56
CA THR A 147 6.47 -7.16 -16.54
C THR A 147 6.36 -5.72 -17.05
N ILE A 148 5.71 -4.85 -16.30
CA ILE A 148 5.48 -3.43 -16.64
C ILE A 148 6.78 -2.59 -16.69
N GLY A 149 7.90 -3.11 -16.17
CA GLY A 149 9.17 -2.42 -16.01
C GLY A 149 9.66 -1.67 -17.26
N PRO A 150 9.58 -2.20 -18.49
CA PRO A 150 9.95 -1.46 -19.70
C PRO A 150 9.16 -0.15 -19.89
N LEU A 151 7.85 -0.16 -19.56
CA LEU A 151 7.02 1.05 -19.60
C LEU A 151 7.39 2.03 -18.48
N VAL A 152 7.58 1.53 -17.25
CA VAL A 152 8.04 2.35 -16.11
C VAL A 152 9.35 3.07 -16.44
N ASN A 153 10.29 2.38 -17.10
CA ASN A 153 11.59 2.93 -17.50
C ASN A 153 11.48 4.00 -18.60
N VAL A 154 10.47 3.95 -19.45
CA VAL A 154 10.23 4.95 -20.51
C VAL A 154 9.51 6.17 -19.91
N TRP A 155 8.47 5.96 -19.12
CA TRP A 155 7.67 7.03 -18.52
C TRP A 155 8.37 7.75 -17.36
N LYS A 156 9.09 7.02 -16.51
CA LYS A 156 9.81 7.52 -15.32
C LYS A 156 8.98 8.38 -14.37
N ILE A 157 7.66 8.18 -14.32
CA ILE A 157 6.74 8.96 -13.45
C ILE A 157 7.14 8.76 -11.97
N GLY A 158 7.40 9.88 -11.28
CA GLY A 158 7.92 9.86 -9.90
C GLY A 158 9.42 9.54 -9.79
N PHE A 159 10.14 9.44 -10.95
CA PHE A 159 11.55 9.09 -11.01
C PHE A 159 12.34 10.00 -11.98
N GLY A 160 11.95 11.27 -12.04
CA GLY A 160 12.60 12.28 -12.88
C GLY A 160 12.02 12.40 -14.30
N GLY A 161 10.92 11.70 -14.62
CA GLY A 161 10.17 11.92 -15.87
C GLY A 161 9.26 13.14 -15.73
N HIS A 162 9.32 14.04 -16.72
CA HIS A 162 8.54 15.28 -16.75
C HIS A 162 7.84 15.52 -18.10
N SER A 163 7.93 14.55 -19.02
CA SER A 163 7.33 14.65 -20.35
C SER A 163 6.81 13.30 -20.82
N ARG A 164 5.77 13.33 -21.65
CA ARG A 164 5.26 12.13 -22.31
C ARG A 164 6.31 11.58 -23.29
N PRO A 165 6.65 10.28 -23.20
CA PRO A 165 7.53 9.63 -24.18
C PRO A 165 6.94 9.65 -25.60
N SER A 166 7.77 9.40 -26.61
CA SER A 166 7.29 9.25 -27.98
C SER A 166 6.41 7.99 -28.13
N ASP A 167 5.47 8.03 -29.09
CA ASP A 167 4.63 6.86 -29.40
C ASP A 167 5.48 5.65 -29.83
N ALA A 168 6.62 5.89 -30.45
CA ALA A 168 7.55 4.86 -30.87
C ALA A 168 8.17 4.16 -29.64
N ASP A 169 8.58 4.93 -28.63
CA ASP A 169 9.18 4.41 -27.41
C ASP A 169 8.14 3.63 -26.58
N ILE A 170 6.93 4.19 -26.43
CA ILE A 170 5.83 3.51 -25.74
C ILE A 170 5.51 2.17 -26.43
N LYS A 171 5.34 2.16 -27.75
CA LYS A 171 5.09 0.94 -28.51
C LYS A 171 6.24 -0.07 -28.41
N ALA A 172 7.48 0.40 -28.40
CA ALA A 172 8.66 -0.47 -28.24
C ALA A 172 8.73 -1.11 -26.86
N ALA A 173 8.40 -0.36 -25.80
CA ALA A 173 8.34 -0.87 -24.45
C ALA A 173 7.16 -1.85 -24.26
N LEU A 174 5.98 -1.51 -24.78
CA LEU A 174 4.75 -2.31 -24.67
C LEU A 174 4.91 -3.72 -25.26
N ARG A 175 5.67 -3.88 -26.36
CA ARG A 175 5.96 -5.20 -26.94
C ARG A 175 6.72 -6.15 -26.02
N LYS A 176 7.33 -5.62 -24.95
CA LYS A 176 8.10 -6.39 -23.96
C LYS A 176 7.29 -6.72 -22.71
N VAL A 177 6.02 -6.32 -22.67
CA VAL A 177 5.12 -6.47 -21.52
C VAL A 177 4.23 -7.68 -21.73
N ASP A 178 4.56 -8.81 -21.07
CA ASP A 178 3.82 -10.07 -21.16
C ASP A 178 4.20 -11.00 -19.98
N TYR A 179 3.38 -11.07 -18.94
CA TYR A 179 3.60 -11.92 -17.76
C TYR A 179 3.64 -13.41 -18.09
N THR A 180 3.04 -13.84 -19.21
CA THR A 180 3.04 -15.27 -19.59
C THR A 180 4.43 -15.78 -19.91
N LYS A 181 5.36 -14.90 -20.22
CA LYS A 181 6.77 -15.20 -20.51
C LYS A 181 7.65 -15.33 -19.27
N ILE A 182 7.13 -14.99 -18.09
CA ILE A 182 7.85 -15.25 -16.83
C ILE A 182 7.78 -16.74 -16.53
N ALA A 183 8.94 -17.39 -16.42
CA ALA A 183 9.08 -18.73 -15.89
C ALA A 183 9.56 -18.65 -14.43
N VAL A 184 8.85 -19.31 -13.53
CA VAL A 184 9.17 -19.40 -12.10
C VAL A 184 9.33 -20.85 -11.73
N ASP A 185 10.39 -21.15 -10.99
CA ASP A 185 10.61 -22.44 -10.36
C ASP A 185 10.73 -22.20 -8.84
N GLU A 186 9.78 -22.73 -8.09
CA GLU A 186 9.68 -22.57 -6.63
C GLU A 186 10.21 -23.82 -5.88
N THR A 187 11.14 -24.57 -6.47
CA THR A 187 11.76 -25.71 -5.76
C THR A 187 12.41 -25.24 -4.47
N PRO A 188 12.00 -25.75 -3.29
CA PRO A 188 12.52 -25.31 -2.00
C PRO A 188 14.06 -25.35 -1.94
N GLY A 189 14.67 -24.23 -1.57
CA GLY A 189 16.13 -24.07 -1.51
C GLY A 189 16.81 -23.83 -2.87
N ALA A 190 16.06 -23.87 -3.99
CA ALA A 190 16.58 -23.70 -5.35
C ALA A 190 15.66 -22.85 -6.23
N CYS A 191 14.99 -21.86 -5.63
CA CYS A 191 14.07 -20.98 -6.34
C CYS A 191 14.79 -20.15 -7.40
N ARG A 192 14.19 -20.07 -8.60
CA ARG A 192 14.78 -19.32 -9.72
C ARG A 192 13.72 -18.75 -10.64
N ILE A 193 14.08 -17.68 -11.32
CA ILE A 193 13.21 -16.97 -12.26
C ILE A 193 13.95 -16.78 -13.58
N ARG A 194 13.20 -16.83 -14.68
CA ARG A 194 13.63 -16.41 -16.01
C ARG A 194 12.54 -15.58 -16.66
N ILE A 195 12.94 -14.49 -17.29
CA ILE A 195 12.11 -13.63 -18.15
C ILE A 195 12.70 -13.61 -19.56
N ASP A 196 11.91 -13.27 -20.56
CA ASP A 196 12.41 -13.19 -21.94
C ASP A 196 13.31 -11.94 -22.15
N PRO A 197 14.24 -11.97 -23.11
CA PRO A 197 15.12 -10.85 -23.40
C PRO A 197 14.36 -9.55 -23.61
N GLY A 198 14.78 -8.50 -22.89
CA GLY A 198 14.18 -7.16 -22.95
C GLY A 198 12.97 -6.97 -22.04
N GLN A 199 12.44 -8.00 -21.39
CA GLN A 199 11.47 -7.84 -20.29
C GLN A 199 12.14 -7.29 -19.03
N SER A 200 11.35 -6.74 -18.14
CA SER A 200 11.76 -6.33 -16.80
C SER A 200 10.59 -6.45 -15.85
N ILE A 201 10.77 -7.20 -14.77
CA ILE A 201 9.80 -7.31 -13.68
C ILE A 201 9.87 -6.04 -12.83
N ASP A 202 8.71 -5.48 -12.51
CA ASP A 202 8.52 -4.45 -11.50
C ASP A 202 7.40 -4.87 -10.56
N LEU A 203 7.72 -5.05 -9.28
CA LEU A 203 6.77 -5.47 -8.25
C LEU A 203 6.26 -4.29 -7.40
N GLY A 204 6.51 -3.04 -7.80
CA GLY A 204 6.12 -1.85 -7.02
C GLY A 204 4.63 -1.75 -6.71
N ALA A 205 3.78 -2.43 -7.49
CA ALA A 205 2.34 -2.46 -7.34
C ALA A 205 1.81 -3.67 -6.51
N ILE A 206 2.69 -4.44 -5.86
CA ILE A 206 2.32 -5.60 -5.02
C ILE A 206 3.28 -5.80 -3.83
N ALA A 207 4.51 -5.30 -3.96
CA ALA A 207 5.56 -5.59 -2.98
C ALA A 207 5.34 -4.88 -1.65
N LYS A 208 4.77 -3.67 -1.62
CA LYS A 208 4.52 -2.96 -0.36
C LYS A 208 3.50 -3.68 0.50
N GLY A 209 2.45 -4.24 -0.11
CA GLY A 209 1.47 -5.06 0.60
C GLY A 209 2.10 -6.33 1.17
N TRP A 210 2.94 -7.02 0.39
CA TRP A 210 3.70 -8.17 0.88
C TRP A 210 4.63 -7.81 2.03
N ILE A 211 5.40 -6.73 1.89
CA ILE A 211 6.34 -6.24 2.91
C ILE A 211 5.60 -5.88 4.20
N GLY A 212 4.46 -5.20 4.10
CA GLY A 212 3.65 -4.84 5.27
C GLY A 212 3.18 -6.08 6.05
N THR A 213 2.69 -7.10 5.35
CA THR A 213 2.29 -8.38 5.97
C THR A 213 3.48 -9.11 6.59
N ALA A 214 4.62 -9.16 5.90
CA ALA A 214 5.84 -9.79 6.41
C ALA A 214 6.37 -9.06 7.66
N LEU A 215 6.41 -7.73 7.63
CA LEU A 215 6.80 -6.91 8.79
C LEU A 215 5.84 -7.13 9.98
N ALA A 216 4.54 -7.21 9.74
CA ALA A 216 3.57 -7.49 10.80
C ALA A 216 3.83 -8.87 11.45
N SER A 217 4.17 -9.89 10.66
CA SER A 217 4.56 -11.22 11.18
C SER A 217 5.87 -11.16 11.96
N ASP A 218 6.92 -10.54 11.39
CA ASP A 218 8.23 -10.39 12.04
C ASP A 218 8.13 -9.65 13.39
N MET A 219 7.29 -8.60 13.47
CA MET A 219 7.11 -7.84 14.70
C MET A 219 6.32 -8.63 15.74
N LYS A 220 5.31 -9.42 15.33
CA LYS A 220 4.62 -10.35 16.24
C LYS A 220 5.59 -11.39 16.82
N GLU A 221 6.43 -11.98 15.99
CA GLU A 221 7.46 -12.93 16.44
C GLU A 221 8.48 -12.29 17.37
N ALA A 222 8.74 -10.98 17.20
CA ALA A 222 9.61 -10.20 18.06
C ALA A 222 8.94 -9.74 19.36
N GLY A 223 7.66 -10.11 19.61
CA GLY A 223 6.93 -9.81 20.84
C GLY A 223 5.98 -8.61 20.75
N ALA A 224 5.72 -8.06 19.58
CA ALA A 224 4.67 -7.06 19.44
C ALA A 224 3.28 -7.72 19.65
N THR A 225 2.51 -7.16 20.57
CA THR A 225 1.16 -7.63 20.89
C THR A 225 0.09 -6.93 20.06
N SER A 226 0.39 -5.73 19.57
CA SER A 226 -0.49 -4.86 18.80
C SER A 226 0.34 -3.88 17.96
N GLY A 227 -0.21 -3.36 16.87
CA GLY A 227 0.50 -2.34 16.10
C GLY A 227 -0.13 -1.93 14.78
N ILE A 228 0.36 -0.80 14.28
CA ILE A 228 0.08 -0.27 12.94
C ILE A 228 1.42 -0.09 12.22
N ILE A 229 1.51 -0.58 11.00
CA ILE A 229 2.63 -0.39 10.08
C ILE A 229 2.06 0.31 8.85
N ASP A 230 2.61 1.47 8.49
CA ASP A 230 2.21 2.25 7.32
C ASP A 230 3.39 2.38 6.35
N LEU A 231 3.23 1.88 5.15
CA LEU A 231 4.20 1.93 4.05
C LEU A 231 3.70 2.88 2.95
N GLY A 232 3.48 4.15 3.31
CA GLY A 232 3.03 5.18 2.38
C GLY A 232 1.58 4.99 1.94
N GLY A 233 0.68 4.74 2.90
CA GLY A 233 -0.75 4.50 2.66
C GLY A 233 -1.13 3.01 2.54
N ASN A 234 -0.15 2.11 2.49
CA ASN A 234 -0.38 0.66 2.63
C ASN A 234 -0.25 0.29 4.11
N VAL A 235 -1.37 0.13 4.80
CA VAL A 235 -1.43 -0.10 6.24
C VAL A 235 -1.57 -1.59 6.54
N SER A 236 -0.70 -2.13 7.39
CA SER A 236 -0.80 -3.50 7.93
C SER A 236 -0.96 -3.47 9.44
N LEU A 237 -1.90 -4.24 9.97
CA LEU A 237 -2.32 -4.22 11.36
C LEU A 237 -1.87 -5.48 12.09
N ILE A 238 -1.29 -5.29 13.28
CA ILE A 238 -1.00 -6.37 14.22
C ILE A 238 -2.12 -6.39 15.26
N GLY A 239 -2.99 -7.39 15.19
CA GLY A 239 -4.09 -7.55 16.12
C GLY A 239 -5.02 -6.33 16.22
N SER A 240 -5.71 -6.23 17.34
CA SER A 240 -6.54 -5.07 17.72
C SER A 240 -5.69 -3.98 18.36
N SER A 241 -6.26 -2.80 18.59
CA SER A 241 -5.60 -1.73 19.35
C SER A 241 -5.30 -2.18 20.80
N PRO A 242 -4.41 -1.50 21.54
CA PRO A 242 -4.14 -1.82 22.93
C PRO A 242 -5.38 -1.80 23.84
N ALA A 243 -6.40 -1.01 23.47
CA ALA A 243 -7.70 -0.99 24.16
C ALA A 243 -8.59 -2.20 23.84
N GLY A 244 -8.14 -3.17 23.02
CA GLY A 244 -8.88 -4.36 22.66
C GLY A 244 -10.00 -4.16 21.63
N VAL A 245 -10.05 -3.00 20.98
CA VAL A 245 -11.03 -2.68 19.92
C VAL A 245 -10.35 -2.63 18.54
N ASP A 246 -11.14 -2.70 17.48
CA ASP A 246 -10.63 -2.56 16.11
C ASP A 246 -9.90 -1.22 15.93
N TRP A 247 -8.85 -1.24 15.12
CA TRP A 247 -8.19 -0.04 14.66
C TRP A 247 -9.10 0.75 13.72
N ARG A 248 -9.02 2.07 13.78
CA ARG A 248 -9.77 2.98 12.90
C ARG A 248 -8.84 3.56 11.87
N ILE A 249 -8.91 3.06 10.64
CA ILE A 249 -8.03 3.42 9.53
C ILE A 249 -8.74 4.42 8.62
N GLY A 250 -8.13 5.58 8.43
CA GLY A 250 -8.63 6.62 7.53
C GLY A 250 -8.41 6.26 6.06
N VAL A 251 -9.47 6.35 5.25
CA VAL A 251 -9.38 6.28 3.79
C VAL A 251 -9.20 7.70 3.27
N GLN A 252 -8.04 7.96 2.67
CA GLN A 252 -7.61 9.27 2.16
C GLN A 252 -8.55 9.77 1.07
N ARG A 253 -8.89 11.06 1.12
CA ARG A 253 -9.57 11.76 0.04
C ARG A 253 -8.60 12.06 -1.11
N PRO A 254 -8.85 11.59 -2.35
CA PRO A 254 -7.84 11.65 -3.43
C PRO A 254 -7.55 13.06 -3.97
N ASP A 255 -8.49 13.99 -3.86
CA ASP A 255 -8.37 15.38 -4.38
C ASP A 255 -7.93 16.41 -3.33
N ALA A 256 -7.58 15.96 -2.13
CA ALA A 256 -7.26 16.83 -1.00
C ALA A 256 -5.84 16.60 -0.47
N GLU A 257 -5.41 17.50 0.41
CA GLU A 257 -4.14 17.37 1.09
C GLU A 257 -4.05 16.05 1.87
N ARG A 258 -2.82 15.54 2.01
CA ARG A 258 -2.54 14.31 2.76
C ARG A 258 -3.16 14.41 4.17
N ASN A 259 -3.77 13.31 4.63
CA ASN A 259 -4.53 13.19 5.88
C ASN A 259 -5.95 13.79 5.86
N THR A 260 -6.45 14.27 4.73
CA THR A 260 -7.89 14.54 4.59
C THR A 260 -8.64 13.24 4.37
N VAL A 261 -9.44 12.82 5.34
CA VAL A 261 -10.09 11.51 5.38
C VAL A 261 -11.54 11.62 4.89
N MET A 262 -11.92 10.83 3.88
CA MET A 262 -13.30 10.76 3.39
C MET A 262 -14.13 9.67 4.07
N ALA A 263 -13.50 8.61 4.53
CA ALA A 263 -14.14 7.51 5.25
C ALA A 263 -13.17 6.89 6.27
N VAL A 264 -13.70 6.17 7.24
CA VAL A 264 -12.93 5.39 8.21
C VAL A 264 -13.40 3.95 8.13
N VAL A 265 -12.47 2.99 8.10
CA VAL A 265 -12.76 1.57 8.22
C VAL A 265 -12.22 1.03 9.55
N GLU A 266 -13.02 0.21 10.23
CA GLU A 266 -12.62 -0.51 11.44
C GLU A 266 -12.08 -1.88 11.04
N ALA A 267 -10.85 -2.19 11.48
CA ALA A 267 -10.16 -3.42 11.09
C ALA A 267 -9.15 -3.86 12.16
N SER A 268 -8.85 -5.17 12.20
CA SER A 268 -7.85 -5.76 13.10
C SER A 268 -7.16 -6.94 12.43
N GLY A 269 -5.82 -7.02 12.56
CA GLY A 269 -5.04 -8.16 12.11
C GLY A 269 -5.05 -8.40 10.58
N VAL A 270 -5.33 -7.37 9.81
CA VAL A 270 -5.40 -7.39 8.34
C VAL A 270 -4.62 -6.23 7.75
N SER A 271 -4.49 -6.20 6.44
CA SER A 271 -3.99 -5.06 5.69
C SER A 271 -5.14 -4.24 5.12
N VAL A 272 -4.99 -2.90 5.13
CA VAL A 272 -5.85 -1.91 4.49
C VAL A 272 -4.99 -1.17 3.48
N ILE A 273 -5.14 -1.49 2.22
CA ILE A 273 -4.27 -1.04 1.13
C ILE A 273 -5.05 -0.10 0.23
N THR A 274 -4.44 1.02 -0.15
CA THR A 274 -5.07 2.00 -1.04
C THR A 274 -4.18 2.33 -2.23
N SER A 275 -4.75 2.29 -3.44
CA SER A 275 -4.15 2.79 -4.68
C SER A 275 -4.92 3.97 -5.24
N GLY A 276 -4.20 4.95 -5.78
CA GLY A 276 -4.73 6.12 -6.47
C GLY A 276 -3.62 6.83 -7.25
N ASP A 277 -3.97 7.69 -8.19
CA ASP A 277 -3.02 8.40 -9.06
C ASP A 277 -2.44 9.68 -8.43
N TYR A 278 -2.98 10.09 -7.28
CA TYR A 278 -2.55 11.29 -6.56
C TYR A 278 -1.16 11.16 -5.90
N GLU A 279 -0.64 9.95 -5.76
CA GLU A 279 0.65 9.66 -5.11
C GLU A 279 1.85 10.17 -5.94
N ARG A 280 1.86 9.87 -7.24
CA ARG A 280 2.94 10.24 -8.17
C ARG A 280 2.35 10.61 -9.52
N LYS A 281 2.58 11.85 -9.94
CA LYS A 281 2.09 12.37 -11.22
C LYS A 281 3.00 13.50 -11.71
N PHE A 282 2.93 13.81 -13.00
CA PHE A 282 3.45 15.05 -13.56
C PHE A 282 2.45 15.67 -14.54
N GLU A 283 2.64 16.93 -14.84
CA GLU A 283 1.84 17.65 -15.83
C GLU A 283 2.69 17.99 -17.06
N SER A 284 2.15 17.73 -18.24
CA SER A 284 2.81 18.06 -19.51
C SER A 284 1.75 18.35 -20.57
N GLY A 285 1.89 19.46 -21.30
CA GLY A 285 0.96 19.85 -22.36
C GLY A 285 -0.50 20.03 -21.88
N GLY A 286 -0.70 20.47 -20.64
CA GLY A 286 -2.03 20.67 -20.05
C GLY A 286 -2.76 19.38 -19.65
N ARG A 287 -2.04 18.24 -19.63
CA ARG A 287 -2.56 16.94 -19.21
C ARG A 287 -1.75 16.38 -18.04
N THR A 288 -2.45 15.78 -17.07
CA THR A 288 -1.86 15.07 -15.94
C THR A 288 -1.63 13.60 -16.30
N TYR A 289 -0.47 13.08 -15.93
CA TYR A 289 -0.06 11.69 -16.14
C TYR A 289 0.25 11.04 -14.81
N GLY A 290 -0.61 10.10 -14.39
CA GLY A 290 -0.44 9.30 -13.18
C GLY A 290 0.53 8.13 -13.39
N HIS A 291 1.04 7.58 -12.30
CA HIS A 291 2.07 6.54 -12.34
C HIS A 291 1.55 5.11 -12.61
N ILE A 292 0.25 4.89 -12.47
CA ILE A 292 -0.35 3.58 -12.76
C ILE A 292 -0.53 3.47 -14.28
N LEU A 293 0.25 2.57 -14.89
CA LEU A 293 0.29 2.40 -16.34
C LEU A 293 -0.64 1.26 -16.80
N SER A 294 -1.32 1.47 -17.92
CA SER A 294 -2.10 0.42 -18.58
C SER A 294 -1.18 -0.51 -19.39
N PRO A 295 -1.14 -1.80 -19.08
CA PRO A 295 -0.36 -2.76 -19.87
C PRO A 295 -0.99 -3.08 -21.24
N VAL A 296 -2.16 -2.53 -21.51
CA VAL A 296 -2.86 -2.67 -22.80
C VAL A 296 -2.49 -1.55 -23.76
N THR A 297 -2.47 -0.31 -23.27
CA THR A 297 -2.20 0.88 -24.09
C THR A 297 -0.77 1.38 -23.99
N GLY A 298 -0.06 1.05 -22.91
CA GLY A 298 1.26 1.58 -22.56
C GLY A 298 1.23 3.01 -22.01
N GLU A 299 0.06 3.62 -21.90
CA GLU A 299 -0.18 4.95 -21.35
C GLU A 299 -0.57 4.86 -19.86
N PRO A 300 -0.51 5.95 -19.08
CA PRO A 300 -1.19 6.02 -17.80
C PRO A 300 -2.65 5.58 -17.90
N ALA A 301 -3.10 4.80 -16.93
CA ALA A 301 -4.46 4.28 -16.90
C ALA A 301 -5.47 5.44 -16.91
N THR A 302 -6.42 5.38 -17.83
CA THR A 302 -7.57 6.29 -17.83
C THR A 302 -8.69 5.61 -17.05
N THR A 303 -9.07 6.18 -15.92
CA THR A 303 -10.05 5.61 -15.01
C THR A 303 -11.01 6.68 -14.51
N ASP A 304 -12.21 6.27 -14.20
CA ASP A 304 -13.23 7.06 -13.50
C ASP A 304 -13.19 6.86 -11.97
N LEU A 305 -12.18 6.16 -11.47
CA LEU A 305 -11.90 5.99 -10.05
C LEU A 305 -10.88 7.02 -9.56
N GLY A 306 -11.13 7.60 -8.39
CA GLY A 306 -10.17 8.45 -7.67
C GLY A 306 -9.26 7.62 -6.75
N SER A 307 -9.82 6.58 -6.11
CA SER A 307 -9.06 5.63 -5.30
C SER A 307 -9.75 4.28 -5.17
N VAL A 308 -8.94 3.27 -4.87
CA VAL A 308 -9.35 1.90 -4.55
C VAL A 308 -8.72 1.52 -3.23
N THR A 309 -9.51 1.11 -2.25
CA THR A 309 -9.03 0.54 -0.97
C THR A 309 -9.51 -0.89 -0.86
N ILE A 310 -8.62 -1.81 -0.48
CA ILE A 310 -8.93 -3.22 -0.23
C ILE A 310 -8.52 -3.60 1.20
N ILE A 311 -9.38 -4.36 1.86
CA ILE A 311 -9.14 -4.95 3.18
C ILE A 311 -8.95 -6.45 3.00
N ASP A 312 -7.75 -6.95 3.31
CA ASP A 312 -7.43 -8.39 3.16
C ASP A 312 -6.37 -8.81 4.19
N ALA A 313 -6.38 -10.06 4.59
CA ALA A 313 -5.33 -10.65 5.43
C ALA A 313 -4.00 -10.80 4.66
N ASP A 314 -4.08 -11.03 3.34
CA ASP A 314 -2.94 -11.06 2.42
C ASP A 314 -2.73 -9.67 1.80
N GLY A 315 -1.77 -8.92 2.35
CA GLY A 315 -1.44 -7.58 1.87
C GLY A 315 -0.93 -7.57 0.42
N ALA A 316 -0.21 -8.61 -0.03
CA ALA A 316 0.23 -8.71 -1.42
C ALA A 316 -0.98 -8.83 -2.37
N ARG A 317 -1.95 -9.69 -2.01
CA ARG A 317 -3.20 -9.80 -2.75
C ARG A 317 -3.93 -8.47 -2.79
N ALA A 318 -4.07 -7.80 -1.65
CA ALA A 318 -4.71 -6.49 -1.58
C ALA A 318 -4.01 -5.45 -2.47
N ASP A 319 -2.69 -5.33 -2.42
CA ASP A 319 -1.90 -4.33 -3.17
C ASP A 319 -2.00 -4.56 -4.69
N GLY A 320 -1.79 -5.81 -5.15
CA GLY A 320 -1.93 -6.17 -6.55
C GLY A 320 -3.33 -5.91 -7.10
N TRP A 321 -4.37 -6.28 -6.33
CA TRP A 321 -5.75 -6.05 -6.74
C TRP A 321 -6.16 -4.57 -6.65
N CYS A 322 -5.65 -3.78 -5.70
CA CYS A 322 -5.88 -2.33 -5.67
C CYS A 322 -5.46 -1.67 -6.98
N THR A 323 -4.25 -1.99 -7.45
CA THR A 323 -3.72 -1.48 -8.71
C THR A 323 -4.52 -1.98 -9.91
N ALA A 324 -4.86 -3.29 -9.94
CA ALA A 324 -5.67 -3.88 -11.00
C ALA A 324 -7.04 -3.20 -11.14
N LEU A 325 -7.77 -3.06 -10.02
CA LEU A 325 -9.09 -2.46 -10.00
C LEU A 325 -9.05 -0.98 -10.40
N PHE A 326 -8.05 -0.24 -9.92
CA PHE A 326 -7.87 1.16 -10.30
C PHE A 326 -7.66 1.30 -11.81
N ALA A 327 -6.79 0.48 -12.39
CA ALA A 327 -6.51 0.53 -13.84
C ALA A 327 -7.69 0.06 -14.69
N ALA A 328 -8.57 -0.79 -14.14
CA ALA A 328 -9.71 -1.35 -14.85
C ALA A 328 -10.90 -0.38 -15.01
N GLY A 329 -11.01 0.66 -14.15
CA GLY A 329 -12.19 1.54 -14.06
C GLY A 329 -13.37 0.93 -13.32
N SER A 330 -14.34 1.75 -12.91
CA SER A 330 -15.37 1.38 -11.92
C SER A 330 -16.21 0.18 -12.33
N GLU A 331 -16.70 0.12 -13.58
CA GLU A 331 -17.57 -0.96 -14.05
C GLU A 331 -16.86 -2.32 -13.97
N LYS A 332 -15.66 -2.41 -14.56
CA LYS A 332 -14.88 -3.66 -14.55
C LYS A 332 -14.35 -3.96 -13.15
N ALA A 333 -13.98 -2.94 -12.38
CA ALA A 333 -13.51 -3.10 -10.99
C ALA A 333 -14.58 -3.75 -10.10
N LEU A 334 -15.84 -3.33 -10.20
CA LEU A 334 -16.95 -3.92 -9.44
C LEU A 334 -17.19 -5.37 -9.81
N ALA A 335 -17.16 -5.70 -11.10
CA ALA A 335 -17.32 -7.07 -11.57
C ALA A 335 -16.17 -7.98 -11.10
N LEU A 336 -14.92 -7.50 -11.17
CA LEU A 336 -13.75 -8.19 -10.69
C LEU A 336 -13.79 -8.37 -9.16
N ALA A 337 -14.13 -7.32 -8.42
CA ALA A 337 -14.20 -7.37 -6.96
C ALA A 337 -15.24 -8.42 -6.50
N GLN A 338 -16.39 -8.49 -7.15
CA GLN A 338 -17.41 -9.49 -6.86
C GLN A 338 -16.91 -10.91 -7.19
N ARG A 339 -16.29 -11.12 -8.37
CA ARG A 339 -15.75 -12.42 -8.80
C ARG A 339 -14.71 -12.95 -7.83
N GLU A 340 -13.80 -12.09 -7.42
CA GLU A 340 -12.67 -12.41 -6.54
C GLU A 340 -13.01 -12.29 -5.04
N LYS A 341 -14.25 -11.92 -4.72
CA LYS A 341 -14.74 -11.73 -3.34
C LYS A 341 -13.85 -10.77 -2.54
N LEU A 342 -13.46 -9.65 -3.15
CA LEU A 342 -12.63 -8.64 -2.51
C LEU A 342 -13.49 -7.73 -1.62
N ALA A 343 -12.98 -7.39 -0.45
CA ALA A 343 -13.57 -6.39 0.42
C ALA A 343 -13.08 -5.00 0.02
N VAL A 344 -13.87 -4.24 -0.75
CA VAL A 344 -13.44 -3.00 -1.40
C VAL A 344 -14.19 -1.77 -0.90
N ILE A 345 -13.48 -0.62 -0.94
CA ILE A 345 -14.03 0.73 -0.93
C ILE A 345 -13.51 1.41 -2.19
N LEU A 346 -14.39 1.78 -3.13
CA LEU A 346 -14.03 2.47 -4.36
C LEU A 346 -14.60 3.88 -4.33
N ALA A 347 -13.78 4.90 -4.61
CA ALA A 347 -14.25 6.27 -4.76
C ALA A 347 -14.25 6.66 -6.24
N SER A 348 -15.34 7.26 -6.74
CA SER A 348 -15.34 7.83 -8.08
C SER A 348 -14.38 9.02 -8.18
N SER A 349 -13.84 9.29 -9.36
CA SER A 349 -12.90 10.41 -9.57
C SER A 349 -13.53 11.78 -9.34
N ASP A 350 -14.85 11.90 -9.55
CA ASP A 350 -15.63 13.12 -9.26
C ASP A 350 -16.09 13.21 -7.79
N LEU A 351 -15.73 12.21 -6.96
CA LEU A 351 -16.04 12.08 -5.53
C LEU A 351 -17.53 12.16 -5.19
N LYS A 352 -18.40 11.80 -6.12
CA LYS A 352 -19.85 11.75 -5.86
C LYS A 352 -20.34 10.40 -5.38
N THR A 353 -19.60 9.33 -5.69
CA THR A 353 -20.01 7.95 -5.37
C THR A 353 -18.91 7.22 -4.61
N LEU A 354 -19.31 6.53 -3.54
CA LEU A 354 -18.46 5.60 -2.79
C LEU A 354 -19.12 4.22 -2.83
N TRP A 355 -18.51 3.27 -3.53
CA TRP A 355 -18.95 1.87 -3.51
C TRP A 355 -18.26 1.15 -2.35
N VAL A 356 -19.03 0.41 -1.57
CA VAL A 356 -18.52 -0.31 -0.40
C VAL A 356 -19.04 -1.74 -0.45
N SER A 357 -18.15 -2.73 -0.39
CA SER A 357 -18.55 -4.14 -0.32
C SER A 357 -19.42 -4.41 0.91
N ARG A 358 -20.48 -5.19 0.70
CA ARG A 358 -21.43 -5.57 1.77
C ARG A 358 -20.75 -6.20 2.98
N SER A 359 -19.69 -6.98 2.74
CA SER A 359 -18.94 -7.66 3.80
C SER A 359 -18.31 -6.72 4.82
N ILE A 360 -17.94 -5.50 4.41
CA ILE A 360 -17.29 -4.51 5.28
C ILE A 360 -18.15 -3.27 5.55
N ALA A 361 -19.29 -3.11 4.88
CA ALA A 361 -20.15 -1.94 5.04
C ALA A 361 -20.50 -1.61 6.51
N PRO A 362 -20.75 -2.59 7.40
CA PRO A 362 -21.00 -2.30 8.82
C PRO A 362 -19.80 -1.71 9.58
N LYS A 363 -18.57 -1.86 9.04
CA LYS A 363 -17.32 -1.37 9.61
C LYS A 363 -16.82 -0.07 8.98
N VAL A 364 -17.57 0.48 8.01
CA VAL A 364 -17.19 1.70 7.29
C VAL A 364 -18.06 2.87 7.74
N THR A 365 -17.41 3.92 8.23
CA THR A 365 -18.05 5.20 8.54
C THR A 365 -17.64 6.23 7.51
N VAL A 366 -18.58 6.73 6.71
CA VAL A 366 -18.32 7.79 5.71
C VAL A 366 -18.40 9.14 6.39
N LEU A 367 -17.33 9.91 6.30
CA LEU A 367 -17.21 11.26 6.88
C LEU A 367 -17.64 12.34 5.90
N ASP A 368 -17.36 12.15 4.62
CA ASP A 368 -17.79 13.06 3.57
C ASP A 368 -19.25 12.80 3.18
N LYS A 369 -20.14 13.61 3.75
CA LYS A 369 -21.59 13.50 3.53
C LYS A 369 -22.06 13.91 2.13
N SER A 370 -21.18 14.49 1.30
CA SER A 370 -21.50 14.82 -0.10
C SER A 370 -21.49 13.60 -1.01
N MET A 371 -20.84 12.51 -0.59
CA MET A 371 -20.73 11.27 -1.37
C MET A 371 -21.97 10.38 -1.20
N LYS A 372 -22.50 9.87 -2.31
CA LYS A 372 -23.53 8.83 -2.30
C LYS A 372 -22.90 7.46 -2.05
N ILE A 373 -23.31 6.81 -0.97
CA ILE A 373 -22.85 5.46 -0.65
C ILE A 373 -23.68 4.45 -1.45
N GLN A 374 -22.99 3.49 -2.09
CA GLN A 374 -23.60 2.34 -2.74
C GLN A 374 -22.98 1.06 -2.16
N VAL A 375 -23.79 0.27 -1.45
CA VAL A 375 -23.37 -1.04 -0.96
C VAL A 375 -23.45 -2.04 -2.11
N VAL A 376 -22.32 -2.66 -2.42
CA VAL A 376 -22.19 -3.64 -3.51
C VAL A 376 -21.98 -5.06 -2.96
N PRO A 377 -22.26 -6.12 -3.74
CA PRO A 377 -22.11 -7.51 -3.31
C PRO A 377 -20.74 -7.87 -2.73
#